data_04c8d4af9bf0dc2fb250220532af6abd
#
_entry.id   04c8d4af9bf0dc2fb250220532af6abd
#
_cell.length_a   1.000
_cell.length_b   1.000
_cell.length_c   1.000
_cell.angle_alpha   90.00
_cell.angle_beta   90.00
_cell.angle_gamma   90.00
#
_symmetry.space_group_name_H-M   'P 1'
#
loop_
_entity.id
_entity.type
_entity.pdbx_description
1 polymer ?
#
loop_
_entity_poly.entity_id
_entity_poly.type
_entity_poly.pdbx_seq_one_letter_code
_entity_poly.pdbx_strand_id
1 'polypeptide(L)'
;MVKSGKARAHTNIALIKYWGKADETYIIPMNNSLSITLDRFYTETKVTFDPDFTEDRLILNGNEVNAKEKEKIQNYMNIVRDLAGNRLHARIESENHVPTAAGLASSASAYAALAAACNEALSLNLSDTDLSRLARRGSGSASRSIFGGFAEWEKGHDDLTSYAHEINSNGWEKDLSMIFVVINNQSKKVSSRSGMSLTRDTSRFYQYWLDYVDEDLNEAKEAVKNQDFQRLGEVIEANGLRMHATNLGAQPPFTYLVQESYDAMAIVEQCRKANLPCYFTTVSYTHLTLPTICSV
;
A
#
# COMPACT_ATOMS: atom_id res chain seq x y z
N MET A 1 21.93 5.85 -26.51
CA MET A 1 22.42 6.68 -25.38
C MET A 1 21.84 6.07 -24.12
N VAL A 2 22.68 5.81 -23.12
CA VAL A 2 22.26 5.30 -21.81
C VAL A 2 21.41 6.35 -21.09
N LYS A 3 20.33 5.92 -20.46
CA LYS A 3 19.42 6.78 -19.68
C LYS A 3 19.30 6.21 -18.28
N SER A 4 19.37 7.04 -17.24
CA SER A 4 19.31 6.58 -15.86
C SER A 4 18.50 7.55 -15.00
N GLY A 5 17.77 7.00 -14.04
CA GLY A 5 17.03 7.74 -13.01
C GLY A 5 17.09 7.02 -11.68
N LYS A 6 16.96 7.77 -10.59
CA LYS A 6 16.96 7.25 -9.22
C LYS A 6 15.84 7.91 -8.41
N ALA A 7 15.04 7.11 -7.73
CA ALA A 7 13.98 7.63 -6.89
C ALA A 7 13.90 6.88 -5.56
N ARG A 8 13.37 7.57 -4.55
CA ARG A 8 12.98 7.01 -3.26
C ARG A 8 11.49 7.19 -3.08
N ALA A 9 10.81 6.14 -2.62
CA ALA A 9 9.41 6.22 -2.22
C ALA A 9 9.20 5.54 -0.86
N HIS A 10 8.31 6.11 -0.07
CA HIS A 10 8.02 5.64 1.28
C HIS A 10 6.85 4.64 1.28
N THR A 11 6.88 3.71 2.23
CA THR A 11 5.77 2.79 2.45
C THR A 11 4.58 3.55 3.05
N ASN A 12 3.37 3.16 2.71
CA ASN A 12 2.15 3.66 3.31
C ASN A 12 1.41 2.57 4.09
N ILE A 13 0.62 2.98 5.08
CA ILE A 13 -0.29 2.12 5.81
C ILE A 13 -1.73 2.54 5.50
N ALA A 14 -2.54 1.61 4.99
CA ALA A 14 -3.95 1.86 4.76
C ALA A 14 -4.68 2.02 6.10
N LEU A 15 -5.33 3.16 6.28
CA LEU A 15 -6.25 3.49 7.36
C LEU A 15 -7.67 3.04 7.01
N ILE A 16 -8.17 3.43 5.85
CA ILE A 16 -9.35 2.84 5.22
C ILE A 16 -8.88 1.83 4.18
N LYS A 17 -9.30 0.59 4.31
CA LYS A 17 -8.72 -0.57 3.63
C LYS A 17 -9.05 -0.61 2.15
N TYR A 18 -8.05 -0.97 1.36
CA TYR A 18 -8.18 -1.48 0.02
C TYR A 18 -8.32 -3.01 0.09
N TRP A 19 -9.50 -3.54 -0.31
CA TRP A 19 -9.74 -4.97 -0.27
C TRP A 19 -10.62 -5.42 -1.44
N GLY A 20 -9.98 -6.02 -2.44
CA GLY A 20 -10.61 -6.47 -3.67
C GLY A 20 -10.32 -5.59 -4.88
N LYS A 21 -10.34 -6.21 -6.06
CA LYS A 21 -10.16 -5.56 -7.35
C LYS A 21 -11.38 -5.78 -8.23
N ALA A 22 -11.82 -4.72 -8.88
CA ALA A 22 -12.82 -4.75 -9.93
C ALA A 22 -12.19 -5.17 -11.28
N ASP A 23 -10.94 -4.73 -11.53
CA ASP A 23 -10.15 -5.11 -12.70
C ASP A 23 -8.74 -5.54 -12.30
N GLU A 24 -8.34 -6.75 -12.72
CA GLU A 24 -7.02 -7.31 -12.40
C GLU A 24 -5.92 -6.77 -13.32
N THR A 25 -6.26 -6.37 -14.55
CA THR A 25 -5.31 -5.90 -15.57
C THR A 25 -4.83 -4.49 -15.24
N TYR A 26 -5.77 -3.60 -14.96
CA TYR A 26 -5.48 -2.22 -14.59
C TYR A 26 -5.33 -2.03 -13.08
N ILE A 27 -5.61 -3.06 -12.28
CA ILE A 27 -5.62 -3.01 -10.82
C ILE A 27 -6.57 -1.92 -10.32
N ILE A 28 -7.79 -1.91 -10.84
CA ILE A 28 -8.85 -1.03 -10.36
C ILE A 28 -9.43 -1.62 -9.07
N PRO A 29 -9.47 -0.87 -7.96
CA PRO A 29 -9.99 -1.40 -6.70
C PRO A 29 -11.53 -1.41 -6.67
N MET A 30 -12.09 -2.20 -5.78
CA MET A 30 -13.54 -2.24 -5.54
C MET A 30 -14.05 -1.01 -4.78
N ASN A 31 -13.19 -0.36 -4.01
CA ASN A 31 -13.51 0.78 -3.15
C ASN A 31 -12.38 1.80 -3.10
N ASN A 32 -12.70 3.02 -2.75
CA ASN A 32 -11.70 4.03 -2.38
C ASN A 32 -10.98 3.62 -1.09
N SER A 33 -9.77 4.14 -0.89
CA SER A 33 -9.00 3.83 0.32
C SER A 33 -8.11 4.99 0.73
N LEU A 34 -7.87 5.13 2.04
CA LEU A 34 -7.03 6.17 2.64
C LEU A 34 -5.81 5.54 3.29
N SER A 35 -4.67 6.19 3.19
CA SER A 35 -3.43 5.78 3.89
C SER A 35 -2.69 6.96 4.47
N ILE A 36 -1.79 6.65 5.41
CA ILE A 36 -0.73 7.55 5.86
C ILE A 36 0.62 7.01 5.39
N THR A 37 1.49 7.89 4.90
CA THR A 37 2.84 7.56 4.45
C THR A 37 3.82 7.63 5.62
N LEU A 38 4.72 6.65 5.69
CA LEU A 38 5.69 6.50 6.78
C LEU A 38 7.00 7.21 6.44
N ASP A 39 7.62 7.87 7.43
CA ASP A 39 8.87 8.60 7.24
C ASP A 39 10.12 7.71 7.20
N ARG A 40 10.13 6.60 7.95
CA ARG A 40 11.32 5.75 8.15
C ARG A 40 11.45 4.57 7.22
N PHE A 41 10.35 4.15 6.60
CA PHE A 41 10.33 2.94 5.78
C PHE A 41 10.15 3.28 4.31
N TYR A 42 11.18 3.00 3.51
CA TYR A 42 11.22 3.39 2.10
C TYR A 42 11.95 2.34 1.25
N THR A 43 11.82 2.48 -0.05
CA THR A 43 12.61 1.77 -1.05
C THR A 43 13.30 2.80 -1.93
N GLU A 44 14.60 2.61 -2.19
CA GLU A 44 15.34 3.33 -3.21
C GLU A 44 15.50 2.45 -4.45
N THR A 45 15.23 3.02 -5.62
CA THR A 45 15.37 2.31 -6.89
C THR A 45 16.13 3.17 -7.89
N LYS A 46 17.15 2.57 -8.50
CA LYS A 46 17.85 3.11 -9.66
C LYS A 46 17.50 2.27 -10.88
N VAL A 47 17.14 2.93 -11.96
CA VAL A 47 16.87 2.29 -13.26
C VAL A 47 17.86 2.82 -14.29
N THR A 48 18.48 1.92 -15.05
CA THR A 48 19.37 2.26 -16.15
C THR A 48 18.88 1.55 -17.40
N PHE A 49 18.50 2.31 -18.41
CA PHE A 49 18.17 1.80 -19.75
C PHE A 49 19.40 1.93 -20.66
N ASP A 50 19.75 0.84 -21.32
CA ASP A 50 20.92 0.80 -22.19
C ASP A 50 20.61 0.02 -23.48
N PRO A 51 20.96 0.54 -24.67
CA PRO A 51 20.82 -0.19 -25.94
C PRO A 51 21.54 -1.55 -25.98
N ASP A 52 22.61 -1.69 -25.18
CA ASP A 52 23.41 -2.91 -25.13
C ASP A 52 22.80 -3.99 -24.21
N PHE A 53 21.77 -3.67 -23.45
CA PHE A 53 21.06 -4.66 -22.64
C PHE A 53 20.11 -5.50 -23.50
N THR A 54 20.21 -6.82 -23.37
CA THR A 54 19.40 -7.79 -24.11
C THR A 54 18.15 -8.26 -23.34
N GLU A 55 18.08 -7.99 -22.03
CA GLU A 55 16.99 -8.33 -21.15
C GLU A 55 16.88 -7.38 -19.95
N ASP A 56 15.70 -7.34 -19.32
CA ASP A 56 15.54 -6.64 -18.05
C ASP A 56 16.15 -7.45 -16.91
N ARG A 57 16.88 -6.77 -16.02
CA ARG A 57 17.46 -7.38 -14.82
C ARG A 57 17.01 -6.62 -13.58
N LEU A 58 16.51 -7.36 -12.57
CA LEU A 58 16.18 -6.81 -11.25
C LEU A 58 17.15 -7.35 -10.21
N ILE A 59 17.84 -6.45 -9.54
CA ILE A 59 18.69 -6.70 -8.37
C ILE A 59 17.99 -6.08 -7.16
N LEU A 60 17.57 -6.91 -6.23
CA LEU A 60 16.91 -6.50 -5.00
C LEU A 60 17.83 -6.78 -3.81
N ASN A 61 18.18 -5.73 -3.04
CA ASN A 61 19.12 -5.83 -1.90
C ASN A 61 20.43 -6.56 -2.27
N GLY A 62 20.99 -6.25 -3.43
CA GLY A 62 22.22 -6.83 -3.95
C GLY A 62 22.10 -8.23 -4.56
N ASN A 63 20.92 -8.84 -4.59
CA ASN A 63 20.69 -10.18 -5.13
C ASN A 63 19.78 -10.15 -6.35
N GLU A 64 20.08 -10.98 -7.35
CA GLU A 64 19.15 -11.22 -8.46
C GLU A 64 17.89 -11.93 -7.95
N VAL A 65 16.74 -11.51 -8.49
CA VAL A 65 15.45 -12.08 -8.10
C VAL A 65 15.15 -13.40 -8.82
N ASN A 66 14.21 -14.17 -8.28
CA ASN A 66 13.77 -15.44 -8.88
C ASN A 66 12.96 -15.21 -10.18
N ALA A 67 12.74 -16.27 -10.95
CA ALA A 67 12.04 -16.24 -12.25
C ALA A 67 10.64 -15.62 -12.19
N LYS A 68 9.88 -15.88 -11.12
CA LYS A 68 8.53 -15.35 -10.95
C LYS A 68 8.51 -13.84 -10.72
N GLU A 69 9.48 -13.34 -9.97
CA GLU A 69 9.64 -11.90 -9.75
C GLU A 69 10.16 -11.20 -11.00
N LYS A 70 11.07 -11.84 -11.74
CA LYS A 70 11.56 -11.38 -13.03
C LYS A 70 10.41 -11.21 -14.04
N GLU A 71 9.52 -12.20 -14.16
CA GLU A 71 8.34 -12.11 -15.02
C GLU A 71 7.44 -10.92 -14.69
N LYS A 72 7.16 -10.69 -13.40
CA LYS A 72 6.35 -9.53 -12.97
C LYS A 72 7.00 -8.21 -13.36
N ILE A 73 8.30 -8.09 -13.17
CA ILE A 73 9.05 -6.87 -13.54
C ILE A 73 9.05 -6.68 -15.04
N GLN A 74 9.27 -7.74 -15.84
CA GLN A 74 9.19 -7.66 -17.30
C GLN A 74 7.84 -7.12 -17.77
N ASN A 75 6.74 -7.64 -17.21
CA ASN A 75 5.39 -7.18 -17.53
C ASN A 75 5.21 -5.69 -17.18
N TYR A 76 5.71 -5.26 -16.03
CA TYR A 76 5.67 -3.85 -15.64
C TYR A 76 6.54 -2.97 -16.56
N MET A 77 7.75 -3.39 -16.89
CA MET A 77 8.65 -2.66 -17.79
C MET A 77 8.11 -2.57 -19.22
N ASN A 78 7.28 -3.53 -19.65
CA ASN A 78 6.56 -3.41 -20.92
C ASN A 78 5.58 -2.24 -20.91
N ILE A 79 4.84 -2.03 -19.80
CA ILE A 79 3.95 -0.87 -19.64
C ILE A 79 4.76 0.44 -19.72
N VAL A 80 5.91 0.50 -19.05
CA VAL A 80 6.79 1.66 -19.09
C VAL A 80 7.30 1.92 -20.52
N ARG A 81 7.72 0.88 -21.25
CA ARG A 81 8.19 0.97 -22.63
C ARG A 81 7.11 1.46 -23.59
N ASP A 82 5.90 0.95 -23.45
CA ASP A 82 4.77 1.36 -24.28
C ASP A 82 4.42 2.84 -24.04
N LEU A 83 4.44 3.28 -22.77
CA LEU A 83 4.24 4.68 -22.41
C LEU A 83 5.34 5.60 -22.95
N ALA A 84 6.59 5.13 -22.92
CA ALA A 84 7.76 5.89 -23.37
C ALA A 84 7.98 5.85 -24.89
N GLY A 85 7.26 5.00 -25.63
CA GLY A 85 7.46 4.80 -27.06
C GLY A 85 8.85 4.23 -27.40
N ASN A 86 9.48 3.44 -26.50
CA ASN A 86 10.81 2.85 -26.72
C ASN A 86 10.81 1.34 -26.42
N ARG A 87 11.94 0.67 -26.74
CA ARG A 87 12.09 -0.78 -26.58
C ARG A 87 13.36 -1.16 -25.79
N LEU A 88 13.97 -0.21 -25.11
CA LEU A 88 15.19 -0.44 -24.34
C LEU A 88 14.93 -1.36 -23.16
N HIS A 89 15.87 -2.28 -22.92
CA HIS A 89 15.89 -3.05 -21.68
C HIS A 89 16.56 -2.27 -20.55
N ALA A 90 16.26 -2.66 -19.32
CA ALA A 90 16.70 -1.95 -18.14
C ALA A 90 17.38 -2.86 -17.12
N ARG A 91 18.40 -2.30 -16.46
CA ARG A 91 18.91 -2.79 -15.18
C ARG A 91 18.25 -1.98 -14.06
N ILE A 92 17.59 -2.69 -13.16
CA ILE A 92 16.87 -2.14 -12.03
C ILE A 92 17.60 -2.58 -10.76
N GLU A 93 18.08 -1.63 -9.98
CA GLU A 93 18.76 -1.84 -8.71
C GLU A 93 17.90 -1.23 -7.62
N SER A 94 17.37 -2.05 -6.73
CA SER A 94 16.42 -1.63 -5.70
C SER A 94 16.90 -2.06 -4.31
N GLU A 95 16.93 -1.10 -3.38
CA GLU A 95 17.26 -1.31 -1.98
C GLU A 95 16.04 -1.03 -1.12
N ASN A 96 15.65 -2.04 -0.34
CA ASN A 96 14.48 -1.98 0.51
C ASN A 96 14.87 -1.70 1.96
N HIS A 97 14.58 -0.51 2.45
CA HIS A 97 14.80 -0.08 3.84
C HIS A 97 13.53 -0.26 4.70
N VAL A 98 12.82 -1.35 4.43
CA VAL A 98 11.65 -1.78 5.21
C VAL A 98 12.04 -3.07 5.93
N PRO A 99 11.84 -3.17 7.27
CA PRO A 99 12.16 -4.39 8.00
C PRO A 99 11.42 -5.58 7.40
N THR A 100 12.17 -6.57 6.91
CA THR A 100 11.59 -7.80 6.32
C THR A 100 10.74 -8.58 7.33
N ALA A 101 11.12 -8.50 8.61
CA ALA A 101 10.40 -9.12 9.72
C ALA A 101 9.10 -8.37 10.10
N ALA A 102 8.94 -7.11 9.73
CA ALA A 102 7.76 -6.31 10.10
C ALA A 102 6.53 -6.58 9.23
N GLY A 103 6.61 -7.51 8.23
CA GLY A 103 5.47 -7.84 7.36
C GLY A 103 4.89 -6.65 6.58
N LEU A 104 5.59 -5.54 6.55
CA LEU A 104 5.20 -4.37 5.78
C LEU A 104 5.27 -4.71 4.30
N ALA A 105 4.21 -4.40 3.57
CA ALA A 105 4.14 -4.60 2.14
C ALA A 105 5.13 -3.66 1.44
N SER A 106 6.38 -4.10 1.27
CA SER A 106 7.40 -3.37 0.53
C SER A 106 7.01 -3.11 -0.93
N SER A 107 6.02 -3.83 -1.46
CA SER A 107 5.54 -3.61 -2.83
C SER A 107 4.97 -2.21 -3.07
N ALA A 108 4.46 -1.52 -2.03
CA ALA A 108 3.96 -0.16 -2.17
C ALA A 108 5.10 0.81 -2.50
N SER A 109 6.11 0.88 -1.64
CA SER A 109 7.29 1.73 -1.88
C SER A 109 8.11 1.28 -3.10
N ALA A 110 8.25 -0.04 -3.32
CA ALA A 110 9.04 -0.57 -4.42
C ALA A 110 8.51 -0.14 -5.80
N TYR A 111 7.20 -0.31 -6.07
CA TYR A 111 6.64 0.09 -7.35
C TYR A 111 6.48 1.62 -7.49
N ALA A 112 6.28 2.34 -6.39
CA ALA A 112 6.30 3.80 -6.44
C ALA A 112 7.70 4.34 -6.77
N ALA A 113 8.75 3.83 -6.13
CA ALA A 113 10.13 4.19 -6.45
C ALA A 113 10.53 3.79 -7.87
N LEU A 114 10.10 2.60 -8.33
CA LEU A 114 10.36 2.14 -9.70
C LEU A 114 9.66 3.04 -10.73
N ALA A 115 8.39 3.39 -10.52
CA ALA A 115 7.65 4.30 -11.39
C ALA A 115 8.36 5.67 -11.50
N ALA A 116 8.73 6.26 -10.36
CA ALA A 116 9.41 7.54 -10.31
C ALA A 116 10.81 7.49 -10.96
N ALA A 117 11.59 6.44 -10.72
CA ALA A 117 12.90 6.24 -11.34
C ALA A 117 12.81 6.06 -12.87
N CYS A 118 11.79 5.35 -13.38
CA CYS A 118 11.52 5.24 -14.81
C CYS A 118 11.09 6.58 -15.42
N ASN A 119 10.23 7.33 -14.72
CA ASN A 119 9.81 8.67 -15.14
C ASN A 119 11.02 9.60 -15.31
N GLU A 120 11.93 9.60 -14.34
CA GLU A 120 13.16 10.38 -14.39
C GLU A 120 14.09 9.91 -15.53
N ALA A 121 14.40 8.59 -15.58
CA ALA A 121 15.32 8.04 -16.57
C ALA A 121 14.89 8.32 -18.01
N LEU A 122 13.60 8.23 -18.29
CA LEU A 122 13.04 8.39 -19.63
C LEU A 122 12.52 9.80 -19.91
N SER A 123 12.60 10.72 -18.94
CA SER A 123 12.10 12.10 -19.03
C SER A 123 10.63 12.15 -19.47
N LEU A 124 9.78 11.30 -18.87
CA LEU A 124 8.38 11.20 -19.26
C LEU A 124 7.56 12.41 -18.81
N ASN A 125 8.05 13.15 -17.81
CA ASN A 125 7.39 14.34 -17.25
C ASN A 125 5.93 14.08 -16.85
N LEU A 126 5.68 12.91 -16.23
CA LEU A 126 4.35 12.54 -15.74
C LEU A 126 3.91 13.48 -14.63
N SER A 127 2.63 13.84 -14.62
CA SER A 127 1.99 14.43 -13.46
C SER A 127 1.95 13.44 -12.29
N ASP A 128 1.76 13.93 -11.06
CA ASP A 128 1.63 13.05 -9.88
C ASP A 128 0.46 12.06 -10.04
N THR A 129 -0.62 12.49 -10.67
CA THR A 129 -1.77 11.65 -11.04
C THR A 129 -1.36 10.51 -11.97
N ASP A 130 -0.63 10.81 -13.04
CA ASP A 130 -0.18 9.80 -14.00
C ASP A 130 0.90 8.89 -13.41
N LEU A 131 1.76 9.44 -12.57
CA LEU A 131 2.76 8.67 -11.83
C LEU A 131 2.09 7.71 -10.84
N SER A 132 1.05 8.16 -10.14
CA SER A 132 0.22 7.32 -9.29
C SER A 132 -0.45 6.17 -10.06
N ARG A 133 -1.00 6.47 -11.24
CA ARG A 133 -1.57 5.47 -12.15
C ARG A 133 -0.50 4.45 -12.60
N LEU A 134 0.68 4.92 -12.99
CA LEU A 134 1.79 4.04 -13.37
C LEU A 134 2.21 3.15 -12.20
N ALA A 135 2.41 3.69 -11.00
CA ALA A 135 2.77 2.93 -9.79
C ALA A 135 1.71 1.86 -9.45
N ARG A 136 0.40 2.19 -9.57
CA ARG A 136 -0.71 1.27 -9.38
C ARG A 136 -0.60 0.01 -10.22
N ARG A 137 -0.15 0.14 -11.47
CA ARG A 137 -0.01 -1.00 -12.41
C ARG A 137 0.96 -2.07 -11.93
N GLY A 138 1.89 -1.72 -11.05
CA GLY A 138 2.79 -2.66 -10.38
C GLY A 138 2.19 -3.24 -9.11
N SER A 139 1.62 -2.36 -8.28
CA SER A 139 0.95 -2.72 -7.03
C SER A 139 -0.10 -1.66 -6.69
N GLY A 140 -1.34 -2.06 -6.42
CA GLY A 140 -2.43 -1.13 -6.12
C GLY A 140 -2.07 -0.12 -5.02
N SER A 141 -1.51 -0.59 -3.90
CA SER A 141 -1.11 0.28 -2.79
C SER A 141 0.01 1.27 -3.15
N ALA A 142 0.77 1.02 -4.22
CA ALA A 142 1.85 1.91 -4.65
C ALA A 142 1.33 3.25 -5.18
N SER A 143 0.07 3.29 -5.65
CA SER A 143 -0.57 4.54 -6.08
C SER A 143 -0.48 5.64 -5.03
N ARG A 144 -0.67 5.28 -3.74
CA ARG A 144 -0.65 6.23 -2.62
C ARG A 144 0.77 6.58 -2.15
N SER A 145 1.77 5.71 -2.40
CA SER A 145 3.17 5.95 -2.04
C SER A 145 3.89 7.00 -2.92
N ILE A 146 3.20 7.57 -3.90
CA ILE A 146 3.66 8.74 -4.65
C ILE A 146 3.56 10.01 -3.79
N PHE A 147 2.63 10.03 -2.83
CA PHE A 147 2.33 11.17 -1.98
C PHE A 147 2.90 10.98 -0.57
N GLY A 148 3.23 12.10 0.09
CA GLY A 148 3.50 12.17 1.52
C GLY A 148 2.21 12.28 2.33
N GLY A 149 2.31 12.30 3.66
CA GLY A 149 1.16 12.53 4.54
C GLY A 149 0.01 11.57 4.33
N PHE A 150 -1.20 12.09 4.28
CA PHE A 150 -2.41 11.32 3.98
C PHE A 150 -2.68 11.30 2.49
N ALA A 151 -2.97 10.13 1.94
CA ALA A 151 -3.29 9.95 0.53
C ALA A 151 -4.53 9.08 0.35
N GLU A 152 -5.49 9.56 -0.44
CA GLU A 152 -6.65 8.81 -0.90
C GLU A 152 -6.34 8.19 -2.27
N TRP A 153 -6.72 6.93 -2.46
CA TRP A 153 -6.79 6.30 -3.76
C TRP A 153 -8.24 6.15 -4.18
N GLU A 154 -8.62 6.91 -5.18
CA GLU A 154 -9.92 6.83 -5.79
C GLU A 154 -10.04 5.59 -6.67
N LYS A 155 -11.10 4.82 -6.48
CA LYS A 155 -11.34 3.62 -7.27
C LYS A 155 -11.52 3.94 -8.75
N GLY A 156 -12.19 5.04 -9.06
CA GLY A 156 -12.55 5.35 -10.43
C GLY A 156 -13.37 4.22 -11.07
N HIS A 157 -13.35 4.16 -12.38
CA HIS A 157 -14.03 3.11 -13.17
C HIS A 157 -13.14 2.56 -14.30
N ASP A 158 -12.00 3.20 -14.56
CA ASP A 158 -11.03 2.81 -15.59
C ASP A 158 -9.60 3.20 -15.19
N ASP A 159 -8.65 2.98 -16.11
CA ASP A 159 -7.24 3.32 -15.90
C ASP A 159 -7.02 4.81 -15.68
N LEU A 160 -7.80 5.68 -16.34
CA LEU A 160 -7.62 7.13 -16.29
C LEU A 160 -8.15 7.74 -15.01
N THR A 161 -9.23 7.19 -14.47
CA THR A 161 -9.96 7.74 -13.33
C THR A 161 -9.59 7.12 -11.99
N SER A 162 -8.80 6.01 -12.00
CA SER A 162 -8.31 5.38 -10.77
C SER A 162 -6.87 5.83 -10.47
N TYR A 163 -6.71 6.75 -9.53
CA TYR A 163 -5.43 7.32 -9.10
C TYR A 163 -5.49 7.75 -7.64
N ALA A 164 -4.34 8.00 -7.05
CA ALA A 164 -4.29 8.59 -5.71
C ALA A 164 -4.00 10.09 -5.77
N HIS A 165 -4.37 10.78 -4.70
CA HIS A 165 -4.06 12.19 -4.48
C HIS A 165 -3.85 12.46 -2.98
N GLU A 166 -3.19 13.55 -2.67
CA GLU A 166 -2.95 13.99 -1.31
C GLU A 166 -4.24 14.50 -0.65
N ILE A 167 -4.42 14.19 0.64
CA ILE A 167 -5.45 14.79 1.50
C ILE A 167 -4.77 15.82 2.39
N ASN A 168 -5.19 17.06 2.28
CA ASN A 168 -4.64 18.14 3.09
C ASN A 168 -4.98 17.94 4.58
N SER A 169 -3.96 17.70 5.38
CA SER A 169 -4.02 17.53 6.84
C SER A 169 -3.50 18.76 7.60
N ASN A 170 -3.08 19.82 6.89
CA ASN A 170 -2.37 20.95 7.45
C ASN A 170 -1.10 20.57 8.24
N GLY A 171 -0.45 19.47 7.85
CA GLY A 171 0.78 18.98 8.47
C GLY A 171 0.58 18.10 9.69
N TRP A 172 -0.66 17.76 10.03
CA TRP A 172 -1.00 16.96 11.22
C TRP A 172 -0.36 15.57 11.22
N GLU A 173 -0.05 15.00 10.07
CA GLU A 173 0.66 13.71 9.95
C GLU A 173 1.99 13.71 10.72
N LYS A 174 2.61 14.86 10.98
CA LYS A 174 3.87 15.00 11.71
C LYS A 174 3.72 14.76 13.21
N ASP A 175 2.52 14.95 13.73
CA ASP A 175 2.19 14.73 15.14
C ASP A 175 1.78 13.27 15.40
N LEU A 176 1.65 12.46 14.35
CA LEU A 176 1.22 11.08 14.44
C LEU A 176 2.42 10.13 14.42
N SER A 177 2.44 9.19 15.34
CA SER A 177 3.43 8.11 15.36
C SER A 177 2.78 6.78 15.05
N MET A 178 3.48 5.94 14.29
CA MET A 178 3.00 4.60 13.91
C MET A 178 3.90 3.54 14.54
N ILE A 179 3.36 2.75 15.47
CA ILE A 179 4.08 1.66 16.13
C ILE A 179 3.68 0.34 15.47
N PHE A 180 4.68 -0.46 15.11
CA PHE A 180 4.48 -1.78 14.51
C PHE A 180 4.64 -2.87 15.57
N VAL A 181 3.58 -3.61 15.85
CA VAL A 181 3.62 -4.79 16.72
C VAL A 181 3.78 -6.02 15.83
N VAL A 182 4.97 -6.59 15.84
CA VAL A 182 5.30 -7.80 15.07
C VAL A 182 4.90 -9.02 15.89
N ILE A 183 3.86 -9.73 15.44
CA ILE A 183 3.28 -10.86 16.17
C ILE A 183 3.92 -12.19 15.73
N ASN A 184 4.12 -12.39 14.42
CA ASN A 184 4.65 -13.65 13.90
C ASN A 184 5.45 -13.44 12.60
N ASN A 185 6.60 -14.09 12.48
CA ASN A 185 7.45 -14.03 11.30
C ASN A 185 7.18 -15.15 10.27
N GLN A 186 6.17 -15.99 10.48
CA GLN A 186 5.87 -17.09 9.56
C GLN A 186 5.23 -16.59 8.25
N SER A 187 5.49 -17.34 7.18
CA SER A 187 4.87 -17.07 5.88
C SER A 187 3.37 -17.28 5.93
N LYS A 188 2.61 -16.41 5.24
CA LYS A 188 1.15 -16.50 5.16
C LYS A 188 0.68 -17.79 4.48
N LYS A 189 -0.35 -18.42 5.04
CA LYS A 189 -1.08 -19.50 4.38
C LYS A 189 -1.86 -18.99 3.14
N VAL A 190 -2.42 -17.77 3.22
CA VAL A 190 -3.20 -17.15 2.15
C VAL A 190 -2.56 -15.79 1.82
N SER A 191 -2.15 -15.59 0.57
CA SER A 191 -1.60 -14.30 0.13
C SER A 191 -2.71 -13.22 0.15
N SER A 192 -2.34 -11.95 0.31
CA SER A 192 -3.33 -10.85 0.26
C SER A 192 -4.08 -10.83 -1.09
N ARG A 193 -3.38 -11.12 -2.20
CA ARG A 193 -3.99 -11.20 -3.53
C ARG A 193 -5.05 -12.30 -3.61
N SER A 194 -4.71 -13.53 -3.21
CA SER A 194 -5.65 -14.65 -3.19
C SER A 194 -6.78 -14.43 -2.17
N GLY A 195 -6.48 -13.84 -1.03
CA GLY A 195 -7.48 -13.49 -0.02
C GLY A 195 -8.51 -12.48 -0.53
N MET A 196 -8.06 -11.43 -1.20
CA MET A 196 -8.95 -10.42 -1.83
C MET A 196 -9.90 -11.06 -2.85
N SER A 197 -9.37 -11.89 -3.76
CA SER A 197 -10.21 -12.55 -4.77
C SER A 197 -11.19 -13.52 -4.11
N LEU A 198 -10.72 -14.37 -3.18
CA LEU A 198 -11.57 -15.32 -2.48
C LEU A 198 -12.70 -14.63 -1.71
N THR A 199 -12.38 -13.54 -1.02
CA THR A 199 -13.38 -12.76 -0.26
C THR A 199 -14.40 -12.11 -1.18
N ARG A 200 -13.94 -11.43 -2.24
CA ARG A 200 -14.81 -10.79 -3.24
C ARG A 200 -15.77 -11.80 -3.87
N ASP A 201 -15.26 -12.99 -4.22
CA ASP A 201 -16.02 -13.96 -5.02
C ASP A 201 -16.93 -14.86 -4.19
N THR A 202 -16.68 -15.00 -2.86
CA THR A 202 -17.37 -16.00 -2.04
C THR A 202 -17.97 -15.49 -0.75
N SER A 203 -17.54 -14.35 -0.20
CA SER A 203 -18.03 -13.85 1.06
C SER A 203 -19.35 -13.10 0.91
N ARG A 204 -20.39 -13.57 1.60
CA ARG A 204 -21.68 -12.89 1.66
C ARG A 204 -21.64 -11.57 2.42
N PHE A 205 -20.62 -11.35 3.25
CA PHE A 205 -20.43 -10.09 3.99
C PHE A 205 -19.70 -9.03 3.18
N TYR A 206 -19.16 -9.39 2.01
CA TYR A 206 -18.34 -8.49 1.23
C TYR A 206 -19.12 -7.29 0.70
N GLN A 207 -20.35 -7.50 0.23
CA GLN A 207 -21.20 -6.41 -0.25
C GLN A 207 -21.55 -5.44 0.90
N TYR A 208 -21.91 -5.92 2.07
CA TYR A 208 -22.15 -5.06 3.24
C TYR A 208 -20.95 -4.20 3.61
N TRP A 209 -19.73 -4.77 3.51
CA TRP A 209 -18.53 -3.99 3.76
C TRP A 209 -18.35 -2.90 2.70
N LEU A 210 -18.59 -3.17 1.40
CA LEU A 210 -18.55 -2.19 0.33
C LEU A 210 -19.57 -1.07 0.51
N ASP A 211 -20.77 -1.38 1.03
CA ASP A 211 -21.84 -0.40 1.24
C ASP A 211 -21.46 0.64 2.32
N TYR A 212 -20.58 0.28 3.27
CA TYR A 212 -20.20 1.14 4.38
C TYR A 212 -18.80 1.76 4.25
N VAL A 213 -17.96 1.25 3.36
CA VAL A 213 -16.55 1.71 3.28
C VAL A 213 -16.44 3.17 2.85
N ASP A 214 -17.37 3.68 2.04
CA ASP A 214 -17.37 5.07 1.60
C ASP A 214 -17.81 6.01 2.76
N GLU A 215 -18.68 5.56 3.67
CA GLU A 215 -19.02 6.29 4.89
C GLU A 215 -17.80 6.37 5.82
N ASP A 216 -17.13 5.23 6.08
CA ASP A 216 -15.88 5.18 6.85
C ASP A 216 -14.81 6.11 6.26
N LEU A 217 -14.68 6.15 4.92
CA LEU A 217 -13.74 7.03 4.25
C LEU A 217 -14.05 8.51 4.47
N ASN A 218 -15.30 8.91 4.27
CA ASN A 218 -15.72 10.29 4.47
C ASN A 218 -15.50 10.73 5.92
N GLU A 219 -15.84 9.88 6.86
CA GLU A 219 -15.64 10.12 8.28
C GLU A 219 -14.15 10.25 8.64
N ALA A 220 -13.29 9.38 8.10
CA ALA A 220 -11.85 9.46 8.28
C ALA A 220 -11.27 10.77 7.67
N LYS A 221 -11.73 11.19 6.50
CA LYS A 221 -11.32 12.45 5.86
C LYS A 221 -11.71 13.67 6.69
N GLU A 222 -12.93 13.71 7.22
CA GLU A 222 -13.35 14.79 8.12
C GLU A 222 -12.56 14.79 9.44
N ALA A 223 -12.24 13.61 9.99
CA ALA A 223 -11.38 13.50 11.16
C ALA A 223 -9.95 14.02 10.89
N VAL A 224 -9.37 13.70 9.72
CA VAL A 224 -8.06 14.23 9.29
C VAL A 224 -8.11 15.75 9.16
N LYS A 225 -9.12 16.29 8.50
CA LYS A 225 -9.30 17.73 8.29
C LYS A 225 -9.43 18.51 9.62
N ASN A 226 -10.14 17.93 10.59
CA ASN A 226 -10.37 18.51 11.90
C ASN A 226 -9.30 18.14 12.94
N GLN A 227 -8.30 17.33 12.56
CA GLN A 227 -7.26 16.80 13.45
C GLN A 227 -7.85 16.04 14.66
N ASP A 228 -8.98 15.37 14.44
CA ASP A 228 -9.68 14.59 15.45
C ASP A 228 -9.13 13.16 15.52
N PHE A 229 -8.14 12.96 16.38
CA PHE A 229 -7.46 11.67 16.53
C PHE A 229 -8.38 10.57 17.07
N GLN A 230 -9.27 10.91 18.00
CA GLN A 230 -10.21 9.96 18.56
C GLN A 230 -11.12 9.42 17.45
N ARG A 231 -11.72 10.32 16.69
CA ARG A 231 -12.63 9.95 15.61
C ARG A 231 -11.92 9.15 14.52
N LEU A 232 -10.73 9.61 14.11
CA LEU A 232 -9.92 8.86 13.14
C LEU A 232 -9.61 7.45 13.66
N GLY A 233 -9.20 7.32 14.92
CA GLY A 233 -8.87 6.04 15.55
C GLY A 233 -10.04 5.08 15.58
N GLU A 234 -11.22 5.53 16.00
CA GLU A 234 -12.44 4.73 16.06
C GLU A 234 -12.85 4.18 14.69
N VAL A 235 -12.79 5.04 13.67
CA VAL A 235 -13.15 4.65 12.30
C VAL A 235 -12.17 3.64 11.72
N ILE A 236 -10.86 3.85 11.86
CA ILE A 236 -9.86 2.95 11.29
C ILE A 236 -9.85 1.57 11.96
N GLU A 237 -10.10 1.49 13.27
CA GLU A 237 -10.28 0.21 13.98
C GLU A 237 -11.49 -0.54 13.44
N ALA A 238 -12.64 0.13 13.36
CA ALA A 238 -13.87 -0.45 12.86
C ALA A 238 -13.74 -0.93 11.40
N ASN A 239 -13.17 -0.10 10.52
CA ASN A 239 -12.94 -0.45 9.11
C ASN A 239 -12.00 -1.66 8.97
N GLY A 240 -10.90 -1.70 9.73
CA GLY A 240 -9.98 -2.82 9.74
C GLY A 240 -10.65 -4.13 10.16
N LEU A 241 -11.42 -4.12 11.25
CA LEU A 241 -12.12 -5.29 11.74
C LEU A 241 -13.26 -5.74 10.80
N ARG A 242 -14.01 -4.81 10.21
CA ARG A 242 -15.03 -5.13 9.18
C ARG A 242 -14.41 -5.84 7.98
N MET A 243 -13.25 -5.38 7.50
CA MET A 243 -12.52 -6.05 6.42
C MET A 243 -12.14 -7.49 6.82
N HIS A 244 -11.65 -7.71 8.05
CA HIS A 244 -11.34 -9.07 8.52
C HIS A 244 -12.60 -9.95 8.69
N ALA A 245 -13.73 -9.38 9.07
CA ALA A 245 -14.99 -10.12 9.13
C ALA A 245 -15.43 -10.66 7.76
N THR A 246 -15.14 -9.94 6.67
CA THR A 246 -15.41 -10.45 5.32
C THR A 246 -14.60 -11.70 5.00
N ASN A 247 -13.37 -11.82 5.53
CA ASN A 247 -12.52 -13.00 5.32
C ASN A 247 -13.09 -14.25 6.02
N LEU A 248 -13.68 -14.06 7.20
CA LEU A 248 -14.37 -15.15 7.93
C LEU A 248 -15.63 -15.64 7.19
N GLY A 249 -16.27 -14.77 6.41
CA GLY A 249 -17.42 -15.08 5.59
C GLY A 249 -17.09 -15.70 4.23
N ALA A 250 -15.81 -15.82 3.87
CA ALA A 250 -15.37 -16.43 2.60
C ALA A 250 -15.50 -17.96 2.60
N GLN A 251 -15.46 -18.58 1.43
CA GLN A 251 -15.50 -20.05 1.28
C GLN A 251 -14.30 -20.53 0.45
N PRO A 252 -13.33 -21.24 1.10
CA PRO A 252 -13.24 -21.55 2.52
C PRO A 252 -12.96 -20.32 3.38
N PRO A 253 -13.40 -20.28 4.65
CA PRO A 253 -13.12 -19.17 5.56
C PRO A 253 -11.63 -19.11 5.90
N PHE A 254 -11.13 -17.91 6.12
CA PHE A 254 -9.74 -17.70 6.56
C PHE A 254 -9.64 -16.44 7.42
N THR A 255 -8.56 -16.35 8.18
CA THR A 255 -8.21 -15.16 8.96
C THR A 255 -6.72 -14.90 8.93
N TYR A 256 -6.34 -13.64 9.05
CA TYR A 256 -4.96 -13.21 9.31
C TYR A 256 -4.74 -12.93 10.81
N LEU A 257 -5.82 -12.77 11.58
CA LEU A 257 -5.75 -12.53 13.01
C LEU A 257 -5.50 -13.85 13.75
N VAL A 258 -4.57 -13.80 14.71
CA VAL A 258 -4.22 -14.88 15.63
C VAL A 258 -4.50 -14.43 17.08
N GLN A 259 -4.34 -15.30 18.06
CA GLN A 259 -4.62 -14.96 19.47
C GLN A 259 -3.84 -13.72 19.92
N GLU A 260 -2.57 -13.65 19.57
CA GLU A 260 -1.70 -12.52 19.90
C GLU A 260 -2.14 -11.20 19.26
N SER A 261 -2.89 -11.25 18.14
CA SER A 261 -3.53 -10.05 17.57
C SER A 261 -4.60 -9.50 18.49
N TYR A 262 -5.44 -10.37 19.05
CA TYR A 262 -6.49 -9.98 20.01
C TYR A 262 -5.87 -9.52 21.33
N ASP A 263 -4.80 -10.16 21.80
CA ASP A 263 -4.08 -9.75 23.00
C ASP A 263 -3.49 -8.33 22.83
N ALA A 264 -2.92 -8.02 21.67
CA ALA A 264 -2.41 -6.69 21.36
C ALA A 264 -3.56 -5.64 21.27
N MET A 265 -4.71 -5.99 20.70
CA MET A 265 -5.90 -5.11 20.69
C MET A 265 -6.37 -4.82 22.10
N ALA A 266 -6.40 -5.83 22.98
CA ALA A 266 -6.77 -5.66 24.39
C ALA A 266 -5.80 -4.74 25.15
N ILE A 267 -4.50 -4.80 24.83
CA ILE A 267 -3.50 -3.86 25.38
C ILE A 267 -3.80 -2.43 24.94
N VAL A 268 -4.15 -2.21 23.66
CA VAL A 268 -4.53 -0.87 23.16
C VAL A 268 -5.74 -0.33 23.92
N GLU A 269 -6.76 -1.15 24.15
CA GLU A 269 -7.92 -0.75 24.96
C GLU A 269 -7.53 -0.39 26.40
N GLN A 270 -6.62 -1.14 27.02
CA GLN A 270 -6.10 -0.83 28.35
C GLN A 270 -5.33 0.50 28.37
N CYS A 271 -4.53 0.76 27.35
CA CYS A 271 -3.83 2.05 27.19
C CYS A 271 -4.82 3.21 27.10
N ARG A 272 -5.89 3.09 26.31
CA ARG A 272 -6.97 4.10 26.24
C ARG A 272 -7.65 4.34 27.58
N LYS A 273 -7.96 3.25 28.33
CA LYS A 273 -8.52 3.36 29.70
C LYS A 273 -7.57 4.06 30.67
N ALA A 274 -6.27 4.00 30.41
CA ALA A 274 -5.24 4.74 31.14
C ALA A 274 -4.98 6.16 30.60
N ASN A 275 -5.86 6.69 29.76
CA ASN A 275 -5.77 8.01 29.11
C ASN A 275 -4.55 8.18 28.17
N LEU A 276 -4.05 7.07 27.60
CA LEU A 276 -3.05 7.11 26.53
C LEU A 276 -3.78 7.08 25.17
N PRO A 277 -3.71 8.14 24.36
CA PRO A 277 -4.40 8.17 23.08
C PRO A 277 -3.70 7.23 22.08
N CYS A 278 -4.26 6.06 21.87
CA CYS A 278 -3.77 5.08 20.91
C CYS A 278 -4.93 4.25 20.35
N TYR A 279 -4.79 3.89 19.09
CA TYR A 279 -5.74 3.06 18.36
C TYR A 279 -4.96 2.04 17.54
N PHE A 280 -5.63 1.05 16.97
CA PHE A 280 -4.97 0.09 16.11
C PHE A 280 -5.55 0.10 14.69
N THR A 281 -4.74 -0.29 13.74
CA THR A 281 -5.22 -0.75 12.44
C THR A 281 -4.56 -2.08 12.13
N THR A 282 -5.28 -2.92 11.42
CA THR A 282 -4.82 -4.26 11.06
C THR A 282 -4.36 -4.26 9.61
N VAL A 283 -3.38 -5.08 9.31
CA VAL A 283 -2.94 -5.34 7.95
C VAL A 283 -3.23 -6.79 7.59
N SER A 284 -3.27 -7.12 6.30
CA SER A 284 -3.44 -8.51 5.84
C SER A 284 -2.18 -9.36 6.09
N TYR A 285 -1.56 -9.19 7.26
CA TYR A 285 -0.41 -9.92 7.82
C TYR A 285 -0.70 -10.16 9.29
N THR A 286 0.05 -11.06 9.94
CA THR A 286 -0.02 -11.31 11.38
C THR A 286 0.63 -10.18 12.18
N HIS A 287 0.27 -8.93 11.92
CA HIS A 287 0.83 -7.74 12.57
C HIS A 287 -0.29 -6.75 12.84
N LEU A 288 -0.19 -6.07 13.96
CA LEU A 288 -0.98 -4.89 14.26
C LEU A 288 -0.13 -3.65 14.07
N THR A 289 -0.74 -2.61 13.57
CA THR A 289 -0.13 -1.28 13.48
C THR A 289 -0.91 -0.35 14.41
N LEU A 290 -0.21 0.31 15.31
CA LEU A 290 -0.80 1.21 16.30
C LEU A 290 -0.49 2.65 15.93
N PRO A 291 -1.43 3.43 15.37
CA PRO A 291 -1.28 4.87 15.39
C PRO A 291 -1.38 5.38 16.83
N THR A 292 -0.42 6.19 17.22
CA THR A 292 -0.40 6.89 18.51
C THR A 292 -0.12 8.35 18.26
N ILE A 293 -0.68 9.24 19.09
CA ILE A 293 -0.18 10.60 19.20
C ILE A 293 0.91 10.58 20.26
N CYS A 294 2.14 10.91 19.88
CA CYS A 294 3.14 11.35 20.84
C CYS A 294 3.10 12.87 20.87
N SER A 295 2.55 13.46 21.93
CA SER A 295 2.90 14.83 22.28
C SER A 295 4.36 14.81 22.76
N VAL A 296 5.27 15.39 21.98
CA VAL A 296 6.63 15.73 22.41
C VAL A 296 6.56 16.95 23.31
#